data_2cebffc060a85353ea6199e92659eb65
#
_entry.id   2cebffc060a85353ea6199e92659eb65
#
_cell.length_a   1.000
_cell.length_b   1.000
_cell.length_c   1.000
_cell.angle_alpha   90.00
_cell.angle_beta   90.00
_cell.angle_gamma   90.00
#
_symmetry.space_group_name_H-M   'P 1'
#
loop_
_entity.id
_entity.type
_entity.pdbx_description
1 polymer ?
#
loop_
_entity_poly.entity_id
_entity_poly.type
_entity_poly.pdbx_seq_one_letter_code
_entity_poly.pdbx_strand_id
1 'polypeptide(L)'
;MAAAERRILTLAIVLASAMVAQAFGRFTWGVVLPDARDDLLDGSNTAAGLFGSLNVGAYLLGTIVVAWLASRSSLVGLVKVGLVLSTSGLALASFTTRPAVLALALVIMGLGGAIIWVPVPGIAARQFPPERRGFATGIAGVGIGVGIVFAGRMAAFLRSGEQDVWQTLYRIELCIALIVIASAFVFLRSQRERPSVAGGFGGFGALRQVQGWKALTGAYSAYGFSYILVISYTVARLEDDAGWTSGRAALAFTTIGFAVIAGGLIVGSISDRIGRRLTMTIAFVSWAVASIGILTGSLPVVLVSTVLVGIMFSGIPATIIAHVVAHADERSFGPVFSATTLAFGIAQAVSPQIGGAIADWRGSFTLVFWLAAAVALIGAMAAWSLPEDDIEVGGDVPTDF
;
A
#
# COMPACT_ATOMS: atom_id res chain seq x y z
N MET A 1 -27.12 -19.84 -8.37
CA MET A 1 -26.29 -19.28 -7.28
C MET A 1 -27.15 -18.33 -6.47
N ALA A 2 -27.31 -18.56 -5.18
CA ALA A 2 -28.08 -17.69 -4.30
C ALA A 2 -27.43 -16.29 -4.21
N ALA A 3 -28.21 -15.25 -3.88
CA ALA A 3 -27.69 -13.87 -3.81
C ALA A 3 -26.52 -13.74 -2.82
N ALA A 4 -26.57 -14.46 -1.70
CA ALA A 4 -25.50 -14.49 -0.71
C ALA A 4 -24.19 -15.10 -1.25
N GLU A 5 -24.28 -16.21 -1.97
CA GLU A 5 -23.12 -16.87 -2.61
C GLU A 5 -22.45 -15.96 -3.63
N ARG A 6 -23.25 -15.27 -4.45
CA ARG A 6 -22.75 -14.31 -5.43
C ARG A 6 -22.02 -13.15 -4.75
N ARG A 7 -22.54 -12.65 -3.64
CA ARG A 7 -21.89 -11.58 -2.86
C ARG A 7 -20.54 -12.04 -2.32
N ILE A 8 -20.49 -13.21 -1.69
CA ILE A 8 -19.23 -13.77 -1.14
C ILE A 8 -18.20 -13.97 -2.25
N LEU A 9 -18.61 -14.55 -3.38
CA LEU A 9 -17.73 -14.76 -4.53
C LEU A 9 -17.19 -13.42 -5.10
N THR A 10 -18.06 -12.41 -5.22
CA THR A 10 -17.63 -11.07 -5.67
C THR A 10 -16.58 -10.49 -4.72
N LEU A 11 -16.80 -10.55 -3.40
CA LEU A 11 -15.85 -10.07 -2.41
C LEU A 11 -14.53 -10.86 -2.45
N ALA A 12 -14.57 -12.16 -2.59
CA ALA A 12 -13.38 -13.00 -2.70
C ALA A 12 -12.52 -12.62 -3.93
N ILE A 13 -13.17 -12.42 -5.09
CA ILE A 13 -12.46 -12.02 -6.32
C ILE A 13 -11.89 -10.60 -6.18
N VAL A 14 -12.62 -9.68 -5.55
CA VAL A 14 -12.16 -8.30 -5.31
C VAL A 14 -10.95 -8.28 -4.36
N LEU A 15 -10.98 -9.08 -3.28
CA LEU A 15 -9.84 -9.28 -2.38
C LEU A 15 -8.62 -9.86 -3.10
N ALA A 16 -8.84 -10.92 -3.90
CA ALA A 16 -7.78 -11.53 -4.67
C ALA A 16 -7.22 -10.55 -5.74
N SER A 17 -8.07 -9.71 -6.33
CA SER A 17 -7.61 -8.65 -7.25
C SER A 17 -6.76 -7.60 -6.53
N ALA A 18 -7.13 -7.21 -5.30
CA ALA A 18 -6.32 -6.32 -4.46
C ALA A 18 -4.96 -6.93 -4.10
N MET A 19 -4.92 -8.24 -3.82
CA MET A 19 -3.70 -9.01 -3.61
C MET A 19 -2.78 -8.95 -4.83
N VAL A 20 -3.30 -9.25 -6.03
CA VAL A 20 -2.54 -9.17 -7.29
C VAL A 20 -2.02 -7.75 -7.54
N ALA A 21 -2.86 -6.74 -7.30
CA ALA A 21 -2.53 -5.34 -7.57
C ALA A 21 -1.42 -4.80 -6.66
N GLN A 22 -1.53 -5.02 -5.37
CA GLN A 22 -0.68 -4.36 -4.39
C GLN A 22 0.43 -5.27 -3.89
N ALA A 23 0.13 -6.51 -3.48
CA ALA A 23 1.15 -7.39 -2.97
C ALA A 23 2.06 -7.89 -4.10
N PHE A 24 1.51 -8.60 -5.07
CA PHE A 24 2.29 -9.18 -6.16
C PHE A 24 2.88 -8.13 -7.10
N GLY A 25 2.08 -7.12 -7.45
CA GLY A 25 2.50 -6.06 -8.38
C GLY A 25 3.46 -5.03 -7.79
N ARG A 26 3.59 -4.93 -6.44
CA ARG A 26 4.39 -3.87 -5.79
C ARG A 26 5.24 -4.36 -4.62
N PHE A 27 4.63 -5.01 -3.62
CA PHE A 27 5.33 -5.29 -2.36
C PHE A 27 6.20 -6.53 -2.41
N THR A 28 5.94 -7.47 -3.32
CA THR A 28 6.84 -8.61 -3.60
C THR A 28 8.23 -8.12 -3.98
N TRP A 29 8.35 -6.95 -4.65
CA TRP A 29 9.66 -6.35 -4.94
C TRP A 29 10.53 -6.20 -3.68
N GLY A 30 9.97 -5.76 -2.56
CA GLY A 30 10.72 -5.60 -1.31
C GLY A 30 11.26 -6.91 -0.72
N VAL A 31 10.64 -8.05 -1.01
CA VAL A 31 11.11 -9.35 -0.52
C VAL A 31 12.07 -10.04 -1.48
N VAL A 32 11.95 -9.77 -2.78
CA VAL A 32 12.83 -10.37 -3.81
C VAL A 32 13.99 -9.46 -4.22
N LEU A 33 14.00 -8.22 -3.72
CA LEU A 33 14.98 -7.21 -4.11
C LEU A 33 16.43 -7.68 -3.95
N PRO A 34 16.87 -8.30 -2.83
CA PRO A 34 18.25 -8.78 -2.73
C PRO A 34 18.62 -9.76 -3.83
N ASP A 35 17.79 -10.79 -4.06
CA ASP A 35 18.04 -11.81 -5.05
C ASP A 35 18.06 -11.23 -6.48
N ALA A 36 17.07 -10.40 -6.83
CA ALA A 36 16.98 -9.79 -8.16
C ALA A 36 18.10 -8.75 -8.41
N ARG A 37 18.52 -8.03 -7.35
CA ARG A 37 19.64 -7.10 -7.39
C ARG A 37 20.95 -7.82 -7.71
N ASP A 38 21.23 -8.91 -7.00
CA ASP A 38 22.49 -9.63 -7.14
C ASP A 38 22.54 -10.42 -8.45
N ASP A 39 21.41 -10.93 -8.95
CA ASP A 39 21.30 -11.66 -10.21
C ASP A 39 21.34 -10.76 -11.46
N LEU A 40 20.65 -9.62 -11.44
CA LEU A 40 20.44 -8.80 -12.66
C LEU A 40 21.03 -7.40 -12.62
N LEU A 41 21.36 -6.84 -11.44
CA LEU A 41 21.71 -5.43 -11.29
C LEU A 41 23.13 -5.24 -10.74
N ASP A 42 24.00 -6.22 -10.89
CA ASP A 42 25.40 -6.21 -10.44
C ASP A 42 25.55 -5.74 -8.96
N GLY A 43 24.60 -6.12 -8.11
CA GLY A 43 24.58 -5.73 -6.69
C GLY A 43 24.17 -4.28 -6.41
N SER A 44 23.75 -3.50 -7.41
CA SER A 44 23.47 -2.07 -7.25
C SER A 44 22.10 -1.82 -6.57
N ASN A 45 22.13 -1.26 -5.37
CA ASN A 45 20.93 -0.78 -4.67
C ASN A 45 20.30 0.43 -5.35
N THR A 46 21.13 1.28 -6.00
CA THR A 46 20.65 2.42 -6.81
C THR A 46 19.79 1.96 -7.96
N ALA A 47 20.21 0.91 -8.69
CA ALA A 47 19.42 0.33 -9.78
C ALA A 47 18.15 -0.34 -9.23
N ALA A 48 18.24 -1.09 -8.14
CA ALA A 48 17.08 -1.70 -7.49
C ALA A 48 16.06 -0.63 -6.99
N GLY A 49 16.56 0.47 -6.44
CA GLY A 49 15.75 1.62 -6.07
C GLY A 49 15.05 2.28 -7.25
N LEU A 50 15.75 2.43 -8.40
CA LEU A 50 15.16 2.93 -9.63
C LEU A 50 14.01 2.04 -10.10
N PHE A 51 14.16 0.73 -10.04
CA PHE A 51 13.11 -0.22 -10.40
C PHE A 51 11.89 -0.08 -9.51
N GLY A 52 12.08 0.06 -8.20
CA GLY A 52 11.00 0.38 -7.26
C GLY A 52 10.32 1.71 -7.59
N SER A 53 11.11 2.76 -7.89
CA SER A 53 10.59 4.09 -8.28
C SER A 53 9.81 4.05 -9.58
N LEU A 54 10.25 3.28 -10.57
CA LEU A 54 9.51 3.08 -11.84
C LEU A 54 8.16 2.41 -11.61
N ASN A 55 8.11 1.37 -10.77
CA ASN A 55 6.86 0.70 -10.42
C ASN A 55 5.88 1.66 -9.73
N VAL A 56 6.34 2.37 -8.71
CA VAL A 56 5.50 3.30 -7.93
C VAL A 56 5.11 4.53 -8.75
N GLY A 57 6.03 5.06 -9.57
CA GLY A 57 5.73 6.14 -10.51
C GLY A 57 4.68 5.75 -11.56
N ALA A 58 4.80 4.54 -12.10
CA ALA A 58 3.81 3.98 -13.00
C ALA A 58 2.44 3.79 -12.31
N TYR A 59 2.43 3.36 -11.05
CA TYR A 59 1.21 3.30 -10.25
C TYR A 59 0.58 4.70 -10.09
N LEU A 60 1.35 5.73 -9.80
CA LEU A 60 0.86 7.11 -9.72
C LEU A 60 0.24 7.55 -11.05
N LEU A 61 0.92 7.31 -12.18
CA LEU A 61 0.37 7.59 -13.50
C LEU A 61 -0.92 6.80 -13.77
N GLY A 62 -0.95 5.54 -13.35
CA GLY A 62 -2.15 4.70 -13.45
C GLY A 62 -3.33 5.26 -12.66
N THR A 63 -3.13 5.84 -11.46
CA THR A 63 -4.22 6.49 -10.71
C THR A 63 -4.81 7.68 -11.48
N ILE A 64 -3.97 8.44 -12.17
CA ILE A 64 -4.37 9.55 -13.03
C ILE A 64 -5.23 9.04 -14.21
N VAL A 65 -4.75 7.98 -14.87
CA VAL A 65 -5.47 7.35 -15.99
C VAL A 65 -6.83 6.83 -15.53
N VAL A 66 -6.89 6.18 -14.35
CA VAL A 66 -8.17 5.69 -13.80
C VAL A 66 -9.13 6.84 -13.49
N ALA A 67 -8.67 7.95 -12.95
CA ALA A 67 -9.51 9.12 -12.68
C ALA A 67 -10.18 9.66 -13.98
N TRP A 68 -9.46 9.59 -15.11
CA TRP A 68 -9.99 9.97 -16.41
C TRP A 68 -10.94 8.90 -17.00
N LEU A 69 -10.60 7.60 -16.83
CA LEU A 69 -11.39 6.49 -17.36
C LEU A 69 -12.66 6.20 -16.55
N ALA A 70 -12.67 6.49 -15.26
CA ALA A 70 -13.77 6.15 -14.35
C ALA A 70 -15.13 6.75 -14.75
N SER A 71 -15.11 7.90 -15.45
CA SER A 71 -16.33 8.51 -16.01
C SER A 71 -16.83 7.85 -17.30
N ARG A 72 -16.01 6.98 -17.91
CA ARG A 72 -16.25 6.40 -19.24
C ARG A 72 -16.34 4.87 -19.22
N SER A 73 -15.90 4.25 -18.15
CA SER A 73 -15.76 2.80 -18.03
C SER A 73 -16.39 2.29 -16.75
N SER A 74 -16.86 1.04 -16.75
CA SER A 74 -17.35 0.41 -15.51
C SER A 74 -16.20 0.06 -14.57
N LEU A 75 -16.42 0.14 -13.26
CA LEU A 75 -15.42 -0.24 -12.25
C LEU A 75 -14.92 -1.68 -12.45
N VAL A 76 -15.83 -2.59 -12.76
CA VAL A 76 -15.49 -4.00 -13.06
C VAL A 76 -14.66 -4.12 -14.33
N GLY A 77 -14.98 -3.33 -15.37
CA GLY A 77 -14.19 -3.28 -16.60
C GLY A 77 -12.75 -2.83 -16.35
N LEU A 78 -12.57 -1.79 -15.52
CA LEU A 78 -11.25 -1.32 -15.13
C LEU A 78 -10.47 -2.41 -14.38
N VAL A 79 -11.08 -3.08 -13.39
CA VAL A 79 -10.43 -4.20 -12.68
C VAL A 79 -9.96 -5.28 -13.65
N LYS A 80 -10.78 -5.67 -14.64
CA LYS A 80 -10.40 -6.68 -15.64
C LYS A 80 -9.21 -6.23 -16.49
N VAL A 81 -9.21 -5.00 -16.96
CA VAL A 81 -8.07 -4.43 -17.72
C VAL A 81 -6.81 -4.38 -16.87
N GLY A 82 -6.92 -3.92 -15.63
CA GLY A 82 -5.80 -3.87 -14.70
C GLY A 82 -5.24 -5.26 -14.39
N LEU A 83 -6.10 -6.28 -14.23
CA LEU A 83 -5.68 -7.67 -14.04
C LEU A 83 -4.91 -8.20 -15.25
N VAL A 84 -5.36 -7.90 -16.47
CA VAL A 84 -4.61 -8.26 -17.69
C VAL A 84 -3.22 -7.64 -17.67
N LEU A 85 -3.12 -6.34 -17.39
CA LEU A 85 -1.83 -5.64 -17.33
C LEU A 85 -0.94 -6.22 -16.23
N SER A 86 -1.43 -6.33 -14.99
CA SER A 86 -0.63 -6.86 -13.88
C SER A 86 -0.16 -8.29 -14.15
N THR A 87 -1.03 -9.15 -14.68
CA THR A 87 -0.68 -10.54 -15.03
C THR A 87 0.36 -10.58 -16.17
N SER A 88 0.27 -9.70 -17.16
CA SER A 88 1.28 -9.58 -18.23
C SER A 88 2.64 -9.12 -17.67
N GLY A 89 2.64 -8.16 -16.72
CA GLY A 89 3.86 -7.75 -16.03
C GLY A 89 4.48 -8.89 -15.22
N LEU A 90 3.66 -9.65 -14.46
CA LEU A 90 4.11 -10.84 -13.73
C LEU A 90 4.71 -11.89 -14.69
N ALA A 91 4.10 -12.12 -15.86
CA ALA A 91 4.62 -13.03 -16.86
C ALA A 91 5.99 -12.58 -17.38
N LEU A 92 6.16 -11.30 -17.68
CA LEU A 92 7.46 -10.75 -18.09
C LEU A 92 8.51 -10.89 -16.98
N ALA A 93 8.18 -10.58 -15.72
CA ALA A 93 9.10 -10.72 -14.59
C ALA A 93 9.49 -12.19 -14.34
N SER A 94 8.56 -13.13 -14.53
CA SER A 94 8.75 -14.57 -14.27
C SER A 94 9.80 -15.23 -15.16
N PHE A 95 10.04 -14.71 -16.36
CA PHE A 95 10.85 -15.39 -17.37
C PHE A 95 12.01 -14.52 -17.91
N THR A 96 12.15 -13.28 -17.41
CA THR A 96 13.22 -12.41 -17.93
C THR A 96 14.55 -12.68 -17.27
N THR A 97 15.60 -12.52 -18.07
CA THR A 97 17.01 -12.47 -17.65
C THR A 97 17.64 -11.11 -17.99
N ARG A 98 16.82 -10.12 -18.36
CA ARG A 98 17.30 -8.80 -18.79
C ARG A 98 16.77 -7.69 -17.88
N PRO A 99 17.64 -6.84 -17.32
CA PRO A 99 17.22 -5.74 -16.43
C PRO A 99 16.14 -4.83 -17.06
N ALA A 100 16.30 -4.47 -18.33
CA ALA A 100 15.34 -3.59 -19.01
C ALA A 100 13.93 -4.21 -19.12
N VAL A 101 13.83 -5.53 -19.28
CA VAL A 101 12.55 -6.24 -19.35
C VAL A 101 11.92 -6.33 -17.96
N LEU A 102 12.74 -6.53 -16.91
CA LEU A 102 12.24 -6.49 -15.52
C LEU A 102 11.73 -5.08 -15.16
N ALA A 103 12.46 -4.03 -15.54
CA ALA A 103 11.99 -2.65 -15.35
C ALA A 103 10.64 -2.40 -16.05
N LEU A 104 10.49 -2.86 -17.31
CA LEU A 104 9.23 -2.77 -18.05
C LEU A 104 8.11 -3.56 -17.36
N ALA A 105 8.41 -4.76 -16.87
CA ALA A 105 7.47 -5.60 -16.13
C ALA A 105 6.94 -4.86 -14.89
N LEU A 106 7.83 -4.24 -14.10
CA LEU A 106 7.47 -3.46 -12.93
C LEU A 106 6.62 -2.22 -13.27
N VAL A 107 6.92 -1.54 -14.37
CA VAL A 107 6.10 -0.43 -14.89
C VAL A 107 4.69 -0.92 -15.24
N ILE A 108 4.57 -2.03 -15.97
CA ILE A 108 3.29 -2.60 -16.36
C ILE A 108 2.49 -3.05 -15.13
N MET A 109 3.15 -3.69 -14.16
CA MET A 109 2.53 -4.07 -12.88
C MET A 109 2.06 -2.85 -12.09
N GLY A 110 2.86 -1.79 -12.06
CA GLY A 110 2.48 -0.54 -11.38
C GLY A 110 1.23 0.09 -11.99
N LEU A 111 1.18 0.24 -13.31
CA LEU A 111 0.00 0.73 -14.05
C LEU A 111 -1.23 -0.15 -13.78
N GLY A 112 -1.09 -1.46 -13.98
CA GLY A 112 -2.15 -2.42 -13.76
C GLY A 112 -2.65 -2.42 -12.32
N GLY A 113 -1.73 -2.32 -11.36
CA GLY A 113 -2.02 -2.24 -9.92
C GLY A 113 -2.92 -1.05 -9.57
N ALA A 114 -2.67 0.14 -10.13
CA ALA A 114 -3.52 1.30 -9.93
C ALA A 114 -4.92 1.11 -10.54
N ILE A 115 -4.97 0.56 -11.77
CA ILE A 115 -6.22 0.33 -12.50
C ILE A 115 -7.11 -0.70 -11.77
N ILE A 116 -6.51 -1.64 -11.02
CA ILE A 116 -7.25 -2.56 -10.15
C ILE A 116 -7.64 -1.86 -8.84
N TRP A 117 -6.67 -1.25 -8.14
CA TRP A 117 -6.84 -0.83 -6.76
C TRP A 117 -7.87 0.28 -6.58
N VAL A 118 -7.86 1.29 -7.47
CA VAL A 118 -8.76 2.44 -7.35
C VAL A 118 -10.25 2.05 -7.36
N PRO A 119 -10.72 1.14 -8.27
CA PRO A 119 -12.12 0.69 -8.26
C PRO A 119 -12.49 -0.30 -7.16
N VAL A 120 -11.53 -1.07 -6.63
CA VAL A 120 -11.77 -2.18 -5.68
C VAL A 120 -12.60 -1.78 -4.47
N PRO A 121 -12.28 -0.70 -3.71
CA PRO A 121 -13.10 -0.29 -2.56
C PRO A 121 -14.55 0.04 -2.94
N GLY A 122 -14.75 0.67 -4.10
CA GLY A 122 -16.08 0.99 -4.61
C GLY A 122 -16.92 -0.24 -4.94
N ILE A 123 -16.31 -1.28 -5.53
CA ILE A 123 -16.99 -2.55 -5.82
C ILE A 123 -17.31 -3.28 -4.51
N ALA A 124 -16.38 -3.32 -3.55
CA ALA A 124 -16.59 -3.94 -2.24
C ALA A 124 -17.72 -3.24 -1.46
N ALA A 125 -17.73 -1.90 -1.42
CA ALA A 125 -18.72 -1.12 -0.72
C ALA A 125 -20.16 -1.37 -1.21
N ARG A 126 -20.34 -1.65 -2.50
CA ARG A 126 -21.65 -1.98 -3.09
C ARG A 126 -22.22 -3.33 -2.64
N GLN A 127 -21.39 -4.18 -2.05
CA GLN A 127 -21.84 -5.48 -1.51
C GLN A 127 -22.43 -5.33 -0.11
N PHE A 128 -22.37 -4.15 0.50
CA PHE A 128 -22.83 -3.88 1.86
C PHE A 128 -23.88 -2.77 1.91
N PRO A 129 -24.77 -2.79 2.90
CA PRO A 129 -25.69 -1.68 3.14
C PRO A 129 -24.92 -0.40 3.52
N PRO A 130 -25.51 0.81 3.34
CA PRO A 130 -24.82 2.09 3.53
C PRO A 130 -24.04 2.20 4.84
N GLU A 131 -24.60 1.69 5.95
CA GLU A 131 -24.05 1.76 7.31
C GLU A 131 -22.76 0.94 7.47
N ARG A 132 -22.52 -0.03 6.57
CA ARG A 132 -21.35 -0.94 6.60
C ARG A 132 -20.36 -0.72 5.47
N ARG A 133 -20.49 0.35 4.69
CA ARG A 133 -19.59 0.62 3.55
C ARG A 133 -18.16 0.92 3.98
N GLY A 134 -17.97 1.53 5.15
CA GLY A 134 -16.62 1.72 5.73
C GLY A 134 -15.92 0.40 6.03
N PHE A 135 -16.64 -0.57 6.59
CA PHE A 135 -16.14 -1.93 6.82
C PHE A 135 -15.74 -2.62 5.50
N ALA A 136 -16.54 -2.42 4.44
CA ALA A 136 -16.25 -2.98 3.12
C ALA A 136 -14.93 -2.45 2.52
N THR A 137 -14.63 -1.17 2.74
CA THR A 137 -13.38 -0.55 2.31
C THR A 137 -12.18 -1.14 3.07
N GLY A 138 -12.34 -1.39 4.38
CA GLY A 138 -11.35 -2.07 5.20
C GLY A 138 -11.04 -3.49 4.74
N ILE A 139 -12.07 -4.23 4.31
CA ILE A 139 -11.90 -5.58 3.74
C ILE A 139 -10.96 -5.57 2.53
N ALA A 140 -11.00 -4.56 1.67
CA ALA A 140 -10.10 -4.47 0.54
C ALA A 140 -8.61 -4.47 0.97
N GLY A 141 -8.29 -3.86 2.11
CA GLY A 141 -6.94 -3.88 2.71
C GLY A 141 -6.48 -5.28 3.16
N VAL A 142 -7.41 -6.16 3.54
CA VAL A 142 -7.09 -7.56 3.91
C VAL A 142 -6.40 -8.28 2.76
N GLY A 143 -6.83 -8.05 1.51
CA GLY A 143 -6.19 -8.65 0.33
C GLY A 143 -4.70 -8.29 0.21
N ILE A 144 -4.33 -7.07 0.57
CA ILE A 144 -2.92 -6.63 0.60
C ILE A 144 -2.14 -7.45 1.63
N GLY A 145 -2.63 -7.50 2.86
CA GLY A 145 -1.96 -8.22 3.95
C GLY A 145 -1.80 -9.71 3.66
N VAL A 146 -2.85 -10.37 3.15
CA VAL A 146 -2.80 -11.77 2.72
C VAL A 146 -1.72 -11.99 1.66
N GLY A 147 -1.63 -11.09 0.68
CA GLY A 147 -0.61 -11.18 -0.37
C GLY A 147 0.81 -10.97 0.16
N ILE A 148 1.03 -10.04 1.10
CA ILE A 148 2.34 -9.84 1.75
C ILE A 148 2.72 -11.08 2.56
N VAL A 149 1.78 -11.67 3.32
CA VAL A 149 2.00 -12.94 4.04
C VAL A 149 2.38 -14.04 3.06
N PHE A 150 1.65 -14.17 1.95
CA PHE A 150 1.94 -15.16 0.93
C PHE A 150 3.33 -14.99 0.35
N ALA A 151 3.68 -13.78 -0.13
CA ALA A 151 4.97 -13.48 -0.72
C ALA A 151 6.13 -13.75 0.26
N GLY A 152 6.03 -13.29 1.51
CA GLY A 152 7.05 -13.51 2.54
C GLY A 152 7.21 -14.99 2.91
N ARG A 153 6.11 -15.73 3.09
CA ARG A 153 6.16 -17.18 3.41
C ARG A 153 6.70 -18.00 2.25
N MET A 154 6.28 -17.69 1.03
CA MET A 154 6.72 -18.39 -0.16
C MET A 154 8.20 -18.10 -0.44
N ALA A 155 8.65 -16.85 -0.32
CA ALA A 155 10.07 -16.51 -0.43
C ALA A 155 10.92 -17.25 0.62
N ALA A 156 10.47 -17.31 1.88
CA ALA A 156 11.15 -18.06 2.92
C ALA A 156 11.24 -19.56 2.62
N PHE A 157 10.17 -20.14 2.06
CA PHE A 157 10.13 -21.54 1.65
C PHE A 157 11.08 -21.83 0.47
N LEU A 158 11.06 -20.99 -0.57
CA LEU A 158 11.91 -21.14 -1.74
C LEU A 158 13.41 -21.02 -1.39
N ARG A 159 13.76 -20.14 -0.47
CA ARG A 159 15.14 -19.92 -0.01
C ARG A 159 15.69 -21.03 0.87
N SER A 160 14.85 -21.97 1.34
CA SER A 160 15.30 -23.19 2.00
C SER A 160 15.75 -24.30 1.03
N GLY A 161 15.40 -24.14 -0.26
CA GLY A 161 15.85 -24.97 -1.38
C GLY A 161 16.70 -24.14 -2.33
N GLU A 162 17.59 -24.72 -3.10
CA GLU A 162 18.47 -23.96 -4.01
C GLU A 162 17.73 -23.46 -5.25
N GLN A 163 18.05 -22.20 -5.70
CA GLN A 163 17.92 -21.60 -7.04
C GLN A 163 16.72 -20.72 -7.36
N ASP A 164 16.99 -19.64 -8.14
CA ASP A 164 16.06 -18.72 -8.86
C ASP A 164 14.84 -18.25 -8.06
N VAL A 165 15.05 -17.83 -6.80
CA VAL A 165 13.98 -17.54 -5.85
C VAL A 165 13.05 -16.46 -6.35
N TRP A 166 13.59 -15.36 -6.89
CA TRP A 166 12.77 -14.22 -7.28
C TRP A 166 11.91 -14.52 -8.51
N GLN A 167 12.43 -15.21 -9.53
CA GLN A 167 11.64 -15.60 -10.70
C GLN A 167 10.61 -16.67 -10.35
N THR A 168 10.99 -17.66 -9.52
CA THR A 168 10.07 -18.72 -9.10
C THR A 168 8.91 -18.16 -8.28
N LEU A 169 9.16 -17.17 -7.41
CA LEU A 169 8.09 -16.49 -6.69
C LEU A 169 7.13 -15.79 -7.67
N TYR A 170 7.64 -15.03 -8.64
CA TYR A 170 6.81 -14.41 -9.67
C TYR A 170 6.05 -15.42 -10.54
N ARG A 171 6.62 -16.59 -10.83
CA ARG A 171 5.91 -17.69 -11.54
C ARG A 171 4.72 -18.22 -10.72
N ILE A 172 4.89 -18.39 -9.41
CA ILE A 172 3.80 -18.84 -8.53
C ILE A 172 2.71 -17.75 -8.43
N GLU A 173 3.10 -16.50 -8.27
CA GLU A 173 2.20 -15.36 -8.26
C GLU A 173 1.46 -15.20 -9.60
N LEU A 174 2.13 -15.46 -10.73
CA LEU A 174 1.52 -15.50 -12.06
C LEU A 174 0.44 -16.57 -12.14
N CYS A 175 0.69 -17.78 -11.66
CA CYS A 175 -0.32 -18.86 -11.66
C CYS A 175 -1.57 -18.43 -10.85
N ILE A 176 -1.37 -17.81 -9.69
CA ILE A 176 -2.49 -17.27 -8.88
C ILE A 176 -3.22 -16.15 -9.63
N ALA A 177 -2.48 -15.21 -10.23
CA ALA A 177 -3.05 -14.10 -10.98
C ALA A 177 -3.88 -14.58 -12.19
N LEU A 178 -3.44 -15.68 -12.87
CA LEU A 178 -4.20 -16.33 -13.95
C LEU A 178 -5.53 -16.90 -13.46
N ILE A 179 -5.56 -17.48 -12.26
CA ILE A 179 -6.82 -17.96 -11.64
C ILE A 179 -7.72 -16.78 -11.29
N VAL A 180 -7.16 -15.71 -10.74
CA VAL A 180 -7.91 -14.51 -10.37
C VAL A 180 -8.50 -13.83 -11.61
N ILE A 181 -7.72 -13.66 -12.68
CA ILE A 181 -8.21 -13.05 -13.92
C ILE A 181 -9.31 -13.90 -14.55
N ALA A 182 -9.14 -15.21 -14.64
CA ALA A 182 -10.16 -16.12 -15.16
C ALA A 182 -11.45 -16.02 -14.34
N SER A 183 -11.34 -16.04 -13.00
CA SER A 183 -12.48 -15.87 -12.09
C SER A 183 -13.16 -14.50 -12.27
N ALA A 184 -12.39 -13.43 -12.43
CA ALA A 184 -12.94 -12.09 -12.65
C ALA A 184 -13.70 -11.99 -13.98
N PHE A 185 -13.20 -12.60 -15.05
CA PHE A 185 -13.88 -12.60 -16.35
C PHE A 185 -15.18 -13.41 -16.33
N VAL A 186 -15.19 -14.53 -15.62
CA VAL A 186 -16.37 -15.42 -15.55
C VAL A 186 -17.45 -14.87 -14.61
N PHE A 187 -17.05 -14.41 -13.42
CA PHE A 187 -18.01 -14.16 -12.34
C PHE A 187 -18.27 -12.67 -12.07
N LEU A 188 -17.31 -11.76 -12.31
CA LEU A 188 -17.58 -10.33 -12.13
C LEU A 188 -18.38 -9.79 -13.31
N ARG A 189 -19.60 -9.34 -13.02
CA ARG A 189 -20.48 -8.73 -14.00
C ARG A 189 -20.46 -7.21 -13.83
N SER A 190 -20.31 -6.50 -14.95
CA SER A 190 -20.48 -5.05 -14.98
C SER A 190 -21.94 -4.70 -14.69
N GLN A 191 -22.18 -3.90 -13.68
CA GLN A 191 -23.47 -3.26 -13.47
C GLN A 191 -23.47 -1.95 -14.25
N ARG A 192 -24.63 -1.56 -14.79
CA ARG A 192 -24.80 -0.27 -15.45
C ARG A 192 -24.62 0.83 -14.39
N GLU A 193 -23.46 1.47 -14.41
CA GLU A 193 -23.08 2.46 -13.42
C GLU A 193 -23.56 3.84 -13.87
N ARG A 194 -24.17 4.60 -12.96
CA ARG A 194 -24.26 6.04 -13.16
C ARG A 194 -22.84 6.58 -12.96
N PRO A 195 -22.34 7.46 -13.87
CA PRO A 195 -21.03 8.06 -13.67
C PRO A 195 -20.99 8.71 -12.29
N SER A 196 -20.14 8.19 -11.41
CA SER A 196 -19.77 8.92 -10.21
C SER A 196 -18.99 10.14 -10.69
N VAL A 197 -19.26 11.30 -10.12
CA VAL A 197 -18.45 12.50 -10.35
C VAL A 197 -17.07 12.18 -9.78
N ALA A 198 -16.21 11.59 -10.60
CA ALA A 198 -14.82 11.38 -10.26
C ALA A 198 -14.22 12.77 -10.06
N GLY A 199 -13.63 13.01 -8.89
CA GLY A 199 -12.89 14.23 -8.64
C GLY A 199 -11.84 14.39 -9.75
N GLY A 200 -12.04 15.40 -10.59
CA GLY A 200 -11.07 15.71 -11.64
C GLY A 200 -9.77 16.25 -11.03
N PHE A 201 -8.74 16.41 -11.85
CA PHE A 201 -7.42 16.98 -11.53
C PHE A 201 -7.43 18.36 -10.84
N GLY A 202 -8.56 18.95 -10.52
CA GLY A 202 -8.75 20.31 -10.02
C GLY A 202 -8.82 20.46 -8.48
N GLY A 203 -8.48 19.44 -7.71
CA GLY A 203 -8.72 19.42 -6.26
C GLY A 203 -7.87 20.37 -5.40
N PHE A 204 -6.83 21.02 -5.93
CA PHE A 204 -5.97 21.92 -5.16
C PHE A 204 -6.70 23.15 -4.63
N GLY A 205 -7.68 23.67 -5.37
CA GLY A 205 -8.55 24.76 -4.90
C GLY A 205 -9.40 24.35 -3.71
N ALA A 206 -10.02 23.19 -3.78
CA ALA A 206 -10.82 22.63 -2.68
C ALA A 206 -9.93 22.26 -1.47
N LEU A 207 -8.75 21.67 -1.72
CA LEU A 207 -7.81 21.34 -0.67
C LEU A 207 -7.40 22.57 0.16
N ARG A 208 -7.15 23.71 -0.48
CA ARG A 208 -6.76 24.96 0.20
C ARG A 208 -7.85 25.51 1.10
N GLN A 209 -9.10 25.11 0.93
CA GLN A 209 -10.23 25.51 1.77
C GLN A 209 -10.32 24.67 3.06
N VAL A 210 -9.68 23.49 3.09
CA VAL A 210 -9.64 22.63 4.28
C VAL A 210 -8.67 23.21 5.30
N GLN A 211 -9.16 23.41 6.52
CA GLN A 211 -8.32 23.88 7.63
C GLN A 211 -7.18 22.86 7.88
N GLY A 212 -5.94 23.35 8.00
CA GLY A 212 -4.77 22.49 8.20
C GLY A 212 -4.30 21.74 6.94
N TRP A 213 -4.75 22.11 5.73
CA TRP A 213 -4.41 21.41 4.49
C TRP A 213 -2.92 21.21 4.25
N LYS A 214 -2.06 22.15 4.67
CA LYS A 214 -0.60 22.03 4.54
C LYS A 214 -0.06 20.91 5.42
N ALA A 215 -0.53 20.84 6.67
CA ALA A 215 -0.19 19.81 7.63
C ALA A 215 -0.67 18.43 7.16
N LEU A 216 -1.90 18.33 6.69
CA LEU A 216 -2.48 17.11 6.13
C LEU A 216 -1.66 16.60 4.93
N THR A 217 -1.37 17.49 3.98
CA THR A 217 -0.56 17.14 2.79
C THR A 217 0.86 16.75 3.18
N GLY A 218 1.47 17.48 4.13
CA GLY A 218 2.79 17.17 4.67
C GLY A 218 2.84 15.82 5.36
N ALA A 219 1.88 15.51 6.22
CA ALA A 219 1.77 14.23 6.90
C ALA A 219 1.62 13.08 5.89
N TYR A 220 0.72 13.23 4.91
CA TYR A 220 0.51 12.17 3.93
C TYR A 220 1.71 11.98 3.00
N SER A 221 2.40 13.06 2.63
CA SER A 221 3.66 12.98 1.87
C SER A 221 4.78 12.32 2.67
N ALA A 222 4.91 12.66 3.96
CA ALA A 222 5.86 12.02 4.87
C ALA A 222 5.60 10.51 5.01
N TYR A 223 4.33 10.12 5.13
CA TYR A 223 3.96 8.72 5.10
C TYR A 223 4.38 8.06 3.78
N GLY A 224 4.02 8.66 2.63
CA GLY A 224 4.35 8.13 1.31
C GLY A 224 5.85 7.88 1.12
N PHE A 225 6.67 8.83 1.54
CA PHE A 225 8.12 8.72 1.46
C PHE A 225 8.67 7.64 2.39
N SER A 226 8.26 7.66 3.67
CA SER A 226 8.82 6.79 4.69
C SER A 226 8.41 5.33 4.54
N TYR A 227 7.11 5.05 4.24
CA TYR A 227 6.64 3.68 4.25
C TYR A 227 7.26 2.84 3.14
N ILE A 228 7.46 3.43 1.95
CA ILE A 228 8.01 2.68 0.84
C ILE A 228 9.49 2.37 1.05
N LEU A 229 10.25 3.25 1.72
CA LEU A 229 11.62 2.95 2.13
C LEU A 229 11.66 1.72 3.04
N VAL A 230 10.84 1.71 4.09
CA VAL A 230 10.81 0.60 5.05
C VAL A 230 10.39 -0.69 4.38
N ILE A 231 9.28 -0.69 3.61
CA ILE A 231 8.77 -1.91 2.96
C ILE A 231 9.75 -2.43 1.90
N SER A 232 10.36 -1.56 1.10
CA SER A 232 11.27 -1.98 0.03
C SER A 232 12.59 -2.52 0.55
N TYR A 233 13.08 -2.01 1.67
CA TYR A 233 14.45 -2.30 2.11
C TYR A 233 14.56 -3.10 3.41
N THR A 234 13.44 -3.51 4.04
CA THR A 234 13.50 -4.30 5.29
C THR A 234 14.25 -5.62 5.10
N VAL A 235 13.98 -6.35 4.03
CA VAL A 235 14.63 -7.65 3.78
C VAL A 235 16.11 -7.43 3.49
N ALA A 236 16.45 -6.54 2.56
CA ALA A 236 17.84 -6.21 2.23
C ALA A 236 18.62 -5.71 3.47
N ARG A 237 18.03 -4.85 4.31
CA ARG A 237 18.64 -4.40 5.56
C ARG A 237 18.96 -5.55 6.52
N LEU A 238 18.07 -6.51 6.64
CA LEU A 238 18.25 -7.65 7.54
C LEU A 238 19.29 -8.64 7.00
N GLU A 239 19.35 -8.84 5.71
CA GLU A 239 20.32 -9.72 5.05
C GLU A 239 21.71 -9.07 5.00
N ASP A 240 21.83 -7.91 4.36
CA ASP A 240 23.13 -7.29 4.04
C ASP A 240 23.82 -6.70 5.29
N ASP A 241 23.06 -6.02 6.17
CA ASP A 241 23.66 -5.30 7.29
C ASP A 241 23.56 -6.05 8.63
N ALA A 242 22.50 -6.86 8.84
CA ALA A 242 22.31 -7.59 10.10
C ALA A 242 22.75 -9.06 10.03
N GLY A 243 23.15 -9.54 8.84
CA GLY A 243 23.63 -10.91 8.64
C GLY A 243 22.57 -11.99 8.84
N TRP A 244 21.30 -11.65 8.64
CA TRP A 244 20.23 -12.63 8.72
C TRP A 244 20.24 -13.54 7.49
N THR A 245 19.86 -14.79 7.68
CA THR A 245 19.58 -15.65 6.52
C THR A 245 18.37 -15.11 5.77
N SER A 246 18.39 -15.24 4.45
CA SER A 246 17.34 -14.75 3.55
C SER A 246 15.95 -15.31 3.91
N GLY A 247 15.88 -16.59 4.33
CA GLY A 247 14.63 -17.18 4.80
C GLY A 247 14.10 -16.52 6.08
N ARG A 248 14.99 -16.15 7.02
CA ARG A 248 14.61 -15.46 8.26
C ARG A 248 14.16 -14.03 8.00
N ALA A 249 14.84 -13.30 7.09
CA ALA A 249 14.45 -11.96 6.69
C ALA A 249 13.08 -11.96 5.99
N ALA A 250 12.81 -12.92 5.12
CA ALA A 250 11.51 -13.08 4.48
C ALA A 250 10.39 -13.43 5.49
N LEU A 251 10.67 -14.20 6.54
CA LEU A 251 9.72 -14.45 7.63
C LEU A 251 9.42 -13.17 8.42
N ALA A 252 10.41 -12.31 8.68
CA ALA A 252 10.16 -11.00 9.30
C ALA A 252 9.26 -10.13 8.41
N PHE A 253 9.44 -10.15 7.09
CA PHE A 253 8.53 -9.48 6.15
C PHE A 253 7.09 -10.05 6.22
N THR A 254 6.95 -11.35 6.45
CA THR A 254 5.64 -12.00 6.65
C THR A 254 4.87 -11.41 7.84
N THR A 255 5.54 -11.04 8.93
CA THR A 255 4.88 -10.45 10.10
C THR A 255 4.27 -9.09 9.80
N ILE A 256 4.86 -8.32 8.89
CA ILE A 256 4.26 -7.08 8.38
C ILE A 256 2.89 -7.39 7.77
N GLY A 257 2.81 -8.40 6.90
CA GLY A 257 1.57 -8.78 6.22
C GLY A 257 0.46 -9.18 7.20
N PHE A 258 0.75 -9.99 8.21
CA PHE A 258 -0.24 -10.33 9.25
C PHE A 258 -0.76 -9.09 9.98
N ALA A 259 0.13 -8.17 10.31
CA ALA A 259 -0.24 -6.95 11.02
C ALA A 259 -1.02 -5.97 10.14
N VAL A 260 -0.75 -5.90 8.83
CA VAL A 260 -1.53 -5.10 7.85
C VAL A 260 -3.00 -5.50 7.85
N ILE A 261 -3.32 -6.79 8.01
CA ILE A 261 -4.71 -7.30 8.01
C ILE A 261 -5.54 -6.63 9.11
N ALA A 262 -4.98 -6.44 10.29
CA ALA A 262 -5.70 -5.92 11.46
C ALA A 262 -5.49 -4.40 11.67
N GLY A 263 -4.42 -3.83 11.13
CA GLY A 263 -3.93 -2.50 11.49
C GLY A 263 -4.94 -1.39 11.24
N GLY A 264 -5.63 -1.39 10.10
CA GLY A 264 -6.65 -0.37 9.79
C GLY A 264 -7.82 -0.36 10.78
N LEU A 265 -8.28 -1.54 11.21
CA LEU A 265 -9.35 -1.67 12.20
C LEU A 265 -8.89 -1.23 13.59
N ILE A 266 -7.69 -1.65 14.01
CA ILE A 266 -7.12 -1.29 15.31
C ILE A 266 -6.94 0.22 15.42
N VAL A 267 -6.24 0.83 14.47
CA VAL A 267 -5.94 2.27 14.50
C VAL A 267 -7.18 3.10 14.27
N GLY A 268 -8.11 2.66 13.40
CA GLY A 268 -9.40 3.31 13.22
C GLY A 268 -10.21 3.36 14.51
N SER A 269 -10.33 2.22 15.21
CA SER A 269 -11.04 2.16 16.49
C SER A 269 -10.40 3.01 17.60
N ILE A 270 -9.08 3.15 17.59
CA ILE A 270 -8.37 4.06 18.49
C ILE A 270 -8.67 5.51 18.11
N SER A 271 -8.64 5.82 16.82
CA SER A 271 -8.93 7.16 16.28
C SER A 271 -10.32 7.68 16.66
N ASP A 272 -11.31 6.79 16.69
CA ASP A 272 -12.68 7.12 17.08
C ASP A 272 -12.79 7.47 18.58
N ARG A 273 -11.85 6.98 19.43
CA ARG A 273 -11.87 7.19 20.88
C ARG A 273 -11.05 8.39 21.34
N ILE A 274 -9.85 8.57 20.79
CA ILE A 274 -8.88 9.58 21.26
C ILE A 274 -8.67 10.72 20.25
N GLY A 275 -9.44 10.73 19.15
CA GLY A 275 -9.37 11.74 18.10
C GLY A 275 -8.30 11.43 17.03
N ARG A 276 -8.52 11.98 15.84
CA ARG A 276 -7.72 11.70 14.65
C ARG A 276 -6.32 12.29 14.73
N ARG A 277 -6.21 13.53 15.23
CA ARG A 277 -4.95 14.26 15.41
C ARG A 277 -3.96 13.48 16.28
N LEU A 278 -4.39 13.08 17.49
CA LEU A 278 -3.54 12.38 18.45
C LEU A 278 -3.18 10.97 17.94
N THR A 279 -4.16 10.24 17.40
CA THR A 279 -3.95 8.91 16.83
C THR A 279 -2.94 8.95 15.69
N MET A 280 -3.07 9.89 14.75
CA MET A 280 -2.14 10.04 13.63
C MET A 280 -0.73 10.37 14.11
N THR A 281 -0.59 11.25 15.11
CA THR A 281 0.70 11.60 15.70
C THR A 281 1.37 10.37 16.34
N ILE A 282 0.63 9.63 17.17
CA ILE A 282 1.12 8.38 17.79
C ILE A 282 1.51 7.36 16.72
N ALA A 283 0.71 7.22 15.66
CA ALA A 283 1.00 6.30 14.57
C ALA A 283 2.32 6.63 13.85
N PHE A 284 2.58 7.90 13.57
CA PHE A 284 3.84 8.33 12.97
C PHE A 284 5.05 8.14 13.90
N VAL A 285 4.90 8.44 15.20
CA VAL A 285 5.96 8.18 16.20
C VAL A 285 6.22 6.68 16.30
N SER A 286 5.18 5.86 16.34
CA SER A 286 5.31 4.40 16.33
C SER A 286 6.02 3.88 15.08
N TRP A 287 5.73 4.47 13.92
CA TRP A 287 6.43 4.16 12.67
C TRP A 287 7.91 4.50 12.74
N ALA A 288 8.27 5.67 13.28
CA ALA A 288 9.67 6.08 13.44
C ALA A 288 10.42 5.14 14.40
N VAL A 289 9.82 4.82 15.53
CA VAL A 289 10.38 3.86 16.53
C VAL A 289 10.57 2.48 15.89
N ALA A 290 9.58 1.99 15.14
CA ALA A 290 9.67 0.72 14.45
C ALA A 290 10.77 0.70 13.38
N SER A 291 10.93 1.80 12.62
CA SER A 291 12.02 1.93 11.64
C SER A 291 13.39 1.83 12.30
N ILE A 292 13.59 2.48 13.45
CA ILE A 292 14.83 2.39 14.25
C ILE A 292 14.98 0.99 14.84
N GLY A 293 13.90 0.37 15.31
CA GLY A 293 13.92 -0.97 15.89
C GLY A 293 14.40 -2.05 14.92
N ILE A 294 14.09 -1.92 13.63
CA ILE A 294 14.62 -2.82 12.58
C ILE A 294 16.14 -2.73 12.48
N LEU A 295 16.74 -1.55 12.75
CA LEU A 295 18.19 -1.37 12.73
C LEU A 295 18.95 -2.17 13.77
N THR A 296 18.29 -2.58 14.86
CA THR A 296 18.96 -3.34 15.93
C THR A 296 19.42 -4.73 15.47
N GLY A 297 18.81 -5.31 14.45
CA GLY A 297 19.07 -6.68 14.00
C GLY A 297 18.70 -7.76 15.04
N SER A 298 18.20 -7.35 16.22
CA SER A 298 17.77 -8.27 17.27
C SER A 298 16.41 -8.88 16.93
N LEU A 299 16.29 -10.21 16.94
CA LEU A 299 15.07 -10.91 16.54
C LEU A 299 13.80 -10.41 17.25
N PRO A 300 13.74 -10.33 18.60
CA PRO A 300 12.51 -9.90 19.25
C PRO A 300 12.16 -8.44 18.92
N VAL A 301 13.15 -7.55 18.83
CA VAL A 301 12.93 -6.14 18.52
C VAL A 301 12.47 -5.99 17.07
N VAL A 302 13.09 -6.69 16.12
CA VAL A 302 12.70 -6.67 14.71
C VAL A 302 11.28 -7.20 14.52
N LEU A 303 10.90 -8.30 15.19
CA LEU A 303 9.53 -8.84 15.08
C LEU A 303 8.48 -7.86 15.63
N VAL A 304 8.73 -7.23 16.77
CA VAL A 304 7.85 -6.19 17.32
C VAL A 304 7.78 -5.00 16.35
N SER A 305 8.92 -4.58 15.82
CA SER A 305 9.00 -3.47 14.86
C SER A 305 8.24 -3.76 13.57
N THR A 306 8.36 -4.95 12.99
CA THR A 306 7.64 -5.34 11.77
C THR A 306 6.14 -5.46 12.00
N VAL A 307 5.70 -5.90 13.19
CA VAL A 307 4.28 -5.86 13.58
C VAL A 307 3.79 -4.41 13.67
N LEU A 308 4.53 -3.51 14.32
CA LEU A 308 4.18 -2.09 14.37
C LEU A 308 4.13 -1.46 12.98
N VAL A 309 5.12 -1.74 12.12
CA VAL A 309 5.11 -1.31 10.72
C VAL A 309 3.83 -1.76 10.02
N GLY A 310 3.44 -3.02 10.14
CA GLY A 310 2.22 -3.53 9.51
C GLY A 310 0.94 -2.89 10.04
N ILE A 311 0.82 -2.68 11.35
CA ILE A 311 -0.33 -1.98 11.94
C ILE A 311 -0.41 -0.54 11.41
N MET A 312 0.69 0.19 11.41
CA MET A 312 0.72 1.60 11.00
C MET A 312 0.62 1.75 9.48
N PHE A 313 1.04 0.74 8.69
CA PHE A 313 0.91 0.72 7.23
C PHE A 313 -0.54 0.91 6.76
N SER A 314 -1.50 0.25 7.39
CA SER A 314 -2.91 0.43 7.09
C SER A 314 -3.58 1.46 8.01
N GLY A 315 -3.04 1.71 9.19
CA GLY A 315 -3.58 2.63 10.17
C GLY A 315 -3.42 4.11 9.78
N ILE A 316 -2.23 4.53 9.35
CA ILE A 316 -2.00 5.95 8.98
C ILE A 316 -2.91 6.39 7.83
N PRO A 317 -3.02 5.66 6.69
CA PRO A 317 -3.96 6.05 5.65
C PRO A 317 -5.42 6.08 6.12
N ALA A 318 -5.81 5.16 6.98
CA ALA A 318 -7.18 5.13 7.52
C ALA A 318 -7.50 6.40 8.32
N THR A 319 -6.58 6.86 9.18
CA THR A 319 -6.76 8.11 9.94
C THR A 319 -6.74 9.35 9.06
N ILE A 320 -5.91 9.37 8.01
CA ILE A 320 -5.87 10.46 7.02
C ILE A 320 -7.21 10.56 6.29
N ILE A 321 -7.75 9.43 5.81
CA ILE A 321 -9.05 9.38 5.14
C ILE A 321 -10.14 9.87 6.10
N ALA A 322 -10.15 9.38 7.34
CA ALA A 322 -11.12 9.79 8.35
C ALA A 322 -11.04 11.30 8.63
N HIS A 323 -9.84 11.89 8.67
CA HIS A 323 -9.65 13.33 8.84
C HIS A 323 -10.21 14.11 7.65
N VAL A 324 -9.96 13.68 6.41
CA VAL A 324 -10.52 14.34 5.21
C VAL A 324 -12.05 14.26 5.21
N VAL A 325 -12.63 13.11 5.58
CA VAL A 325 -14.08 12.93 5.67
C VAL A 325 -14.71 13.90 6.67
N ALA A 326 -14.03 14.18 7.79
CA ALA A 326 -14.56 15.05 8.84
C ALA A 326 -14.46 16.55 8.53
N HIS A 327 -13.45 16.95 7.73
CA HIS A 327 -13.14 18.36 7.53
C HIS A 327 -13.39 18.86 6.09
N ALA A 328 -13.81 17.98 5.19
CA ALA A 328 -14.19 18.34 3.82
C ALA A 328 -15.69 18.12 3.61
N ASP A 329 -16.36 19.08 2.99
CA ASP A 329 -17.74 18.90 2.56
C ASP A 329 -17.88 17.68 1.65
N GLU A 330 -19.06 17.05 1.65
CA GLU A 330 -19.35 15.87 0.84
C GLU A 330 -19.00 16.06 -0.66
N ARG A 331 -19.19 17.27 -1.20
CA ARG A 331 -18.84 17.61 -2.59
C ARG A 331 -17.34 17.81 -2.82
N SER A 332 -16.62 18.25 -1.79
CA SER A 332 -15.18 18.55 -1.85
C SER A 332 -14.30 17.37 -1.47
N PHE A 333 -14.85 16.34 -0.81
CA PHE A 333 -14.09 15.16 -0.36
C PHE A 333 -13.23 14.54 -1.48
N GLY A 334 -13.83 14.21 -2.61
CA GLY A 334 -13.12 13.60 -3.73
C GLY A 334 -11.95 14.45 -4.27
N PRO A 335 -12.19 15.73 -4.61
CA PRO A 335 -11.12 16.66 -4.98
C PRO A 335 -10.01 16.82 -3.95
N VAL A 336 -10.35 17.00 -2.66
CA VAL A 336 -9.38 17.15 -1.56
C VAL A 336 -8.52 15.90 -1.42
N PHE A 337 -9.16 14.74 -1.37
CA PHE A 337 -8.46 13.46 -1.24
C PHE A 337 -7.56 13.18 -2.45
N SER A 338 -8.01 13.50 -3.66
CA SER A 338 -7.18 13.34 -4.87
C SER A 338 -5.93 14.23 -4.84
N ALA A 339 -6.06 15.49 -4.40
CA ALA A 339 -4.92 16.40 -4.34
C ALA A 339 -3.89 15.99 -3.27
N THR A 340 -4.33 15.55 -2.10
CA THR A 340 -3.43 15.04 -1.05
C THR A 340 -2.77 13.72 -1.48
N THR A 341 -3.52 12.84 -2.14
CA THR A 341 -3.00 11.55 -2.67
C THR A 341 -1.97 11.77 -3.78
N LEU A 342 -2.08 12.84 -4.56
CA LEU A 342 -1.06 13.17 -5.57
C LEU A 342 0.28 13.52 -4.91
N ALA A 343 0.27 14.34 -3.86
CA ALA A 343 1.49 14.69 -3.12
C ALA A 343 2.13 13.44 -2.45
N PHE A 344 1.31 12.60 -1.81
CA PHE A 344 1.71 11.28 -1.33
C PHE A 344 2.33 10.43 -2.45
N GLY A 345 1.69 10.38 -3.62
CA GLY A 345 2.15 9.60 -4.76
C GLY A 345 3.51 10.04 -5.30
N ILE A 346 3.76 11.34 -5.35
CA ILE A 346 5.08 11.88 -5.76
C ILE A 346 6.14 11.50 -4.72
N ALA A 347 5.86 11.70 -3.43
CA ALA A 347 6.80 11.38 -2.36
C ALA A 347 7.20 9.90 -2.37
N GLN A 348 6.23 8.99 -2.52
CA GLN A 348 6.49 7.55 -2.59
C GLN A 348 7.23 7.14 -3.87
N ALA A 349 7.05 7.83 -4.99
CA ALA A 349 7.69 7.48 -6.25
C ALA A 349 9.20 7.79 -6.27
N VAL A 350 9.62 8.83 -5.55
CA VAL A 350 11.04 9.23 -5.52
C VAL A 350 11.84 8.51 -4.42
N SER A 351 11.18 8.04 -3.38
CA SER A 351 11.86 7.53 -2.18
C SER A 351 12.67 6.25 -2.40
N PRO A 352 12.26 5.24 -3.20
CA PRO A 352 13.09 4.05 -3.42
C PRO A 352 14.42 4.37 -4.08
N GLN A 353 14.42 5.24 -5.08
CA GLN A 353 15.66 5.68 -5.75
C GLN A 353 16.61 6.37 -4.79
N ILE A 354 16.10 7.26 -3.93
CA ILE A 354 16.89 7.95 -2.90
C ILE A 354 17.43 6.92 -1.90
N GLY A 355 16.62 5.97 -1.45
CA GLY A 355 17.05 4.92 -0.54
C GLY A 355 18.15 4.05 -1.10
N GLY A 356 18.01 3.59 -2.34
CA GLY A 356 19.02 2.77 -3.02
C GLY A 356 20.35 3.52 -3.23
N ALA A 357 20.27 4.79 -3.65
CA ALA A 357 21.47 5.64 -3.83
C ALA A 357 22.21 5.88 -2.50
N ILE A 358 21.48 6.11 -1.41
CA ILE A 358 22.07 6.23 -0.06
C ILE A 358 22.71 4.92 0.37
N ALA A 359 22.07 3.78 0.11
CA ALA A 359 22.59 2.46 0.48
C ALA A 359 23.91 2.18 -0.25
N ASP A 360 24.00 2.43 -1.57
CA ASP A 360 25.24 2.26 -2.33
C ASP A 360 26.33 3.23 -1.85
N TRP A 361 25.97 4.52 -1.63
CA TRP A 361 26.93 5.52 -1.16
C TRP A 361 27.53 5.20 0.22
N ARG A 362 26.72 4.64 1.13
CA ARG A 362 27.14 4.33 2.51
C ARG A 362 27.58 2.88 2.70
N GLY A 363 27.33 2.01 1.73
CA GLY A 363 27.53 0.58 1.87
C GLY A 363 26.64 -0.06 2.94
N SER A 364 25.49 0.55 3.27
CA SER A 364 24.59 0.13 4.34
C SER A 364 23.22 0.80 4.24
N PHE A 365 22.16 0.11 4.62
CA PHE A 365 20.81 0.65 4.73
C PHE A 365 20.55 1.44 6.02
N THR A 366 21.51 1.52 6.95
CA THR A 366 21.35 2.19 8.24
C THR A 366 20.84 3.61 8.08
N LEU A 367 21.45 4.43 7.18
CA LEU A 367 21.02 5.82 6.96
C LEU A 367 19.65 5.90 6.28
N VAL A 368 19.27 4.91 5.47
CA VAL A 368 17.94 4.83 4.83
C VAL A 368 16.84 4.72 5.88
N PHE A 369 17.04 3.88 6.88
CA PHE A 369 16.07 3.70 7.98
C PHE A 369 16.04 4.90 8.94
N TRP A 370 17.19 5.54 9.20
CA TRP A 370 17.23 6.83 9.92
C TRP A 370 16.49 7.92 9.17
N LEU A 371 16.64 8.00 7.84
CA LEU A 371 15.89 8.93 7.00
C LEU A 371 14.39 8.63 7.06
N ALA A 372 13.99 7.35 6.96
CA ALA A 372 12.59 6.96 7.09
C ALA A 372 12.00 7.36 8.45
N ALA A 373 12.75 7.16 9.54
CA ALA A 373 12.33 7.58 10.88
C ALA A 373 12.25 9.11 11.01
N ALA A 374 13.22 9.85 10.51
CA ALA A 374 13.22 11.32 10.55
C ALA A 374 12.03 11.91 9.76
N VAL A 375 11.76 11.39 8.56
CA VAL A 375 10.60 11.81 7.76
C VAL A 375 9.29 11.44 8.45
N ALA A 376 9.21 10.28 9.12
CA ALA A 376 8.04 9.93 9.92
C ALA A 376 7.84 10.90 11.09
N LEU A 377 8.90 11.35 11.78
CA LEU A 377 8.81 12.38 12.83
C LEU A 377 8.35 13.73 12.27
N ILE A 378 8.78 14.11 11.07
CA ILE A 378 8.22 15.28 10.38
C ILE A 378 6.71 15.09 10.12
N GLY A 379 6.31 13.88 9.72
CA GLY A 379 4.90 13.50 9.61
C GLY A 379 4.14 13.61 10.93
N ALA A 380 4.76 13.22 12.05
CA ALA A 380 4.18 13.36 13.39
C ALA A 380 3.99 14.83 13.77
N MET A 381 4.98 15.71 13.51
CA MET A 381 4.86 17.16 13.74
C MET A 381 3.76 17.77 12.88
N ALA A 382 3.67 17.37 11.61
CA ALA A 382 2.60 17.79 10.74
C ALA A 382 1.23 17.33 11.25
N ALA A 383 1.11 16.06 11.66
CA ALA A 383 -0.12 15.51 12.25
C ALA A 383 -0.52 16.26 13.53
N TRP A 384 0.44 16.58 14.40
CA TRP A 384 0.19 17.35 15.62
C TRP A 384 -0.32 18.78 15.36
N SER A 385 0.03 19.38 14.23
CA SER A 385 -0.42 20.71 13.83
C SER A 385 -1.78 20.74 13.12
N LEU A 386 -2.45 19.58 12.97
CA LEU A 386 -3.83 19.51 12.47
C LEU A 386 -4.82 20.11 13.49
N PRO A 387 -5.97 20.62 13.05
CA PRO A 387 -7.02 21.05 13.97
C PRO A 387 -7.47 19.87 14.84
N GLU A 388 -7.90 20.19 16.06
CA GLU A 388 -8.52 19.20 16.94
C GLU A 388 -9.90 18.83 16.39
N ASP A 389 -10.24 17.56 16.51
CA ASP A 389 -11.59 17.13 16.24
C ASP A 389 -12.46 17.61 17.40
N ASP A 390 -13.63 18.21 17.14
CA ASP A 390 -14.68 18.40 18.12
C ASP A 390 -15.20 17.00 18.50
N ILE A 391 -14.57 16.38 19.50
CA ILE A 391 -15.09 15.13 20.07
C ILE A 391 -16.31 15.55 20.86
N GLU A 392 -17.50 15.38 20.31
CA GLU A 392 -18.73 15.36 21.10
C GLU A 392 -18.60 14.20 22.10
N VAL A 393 -18.08 14.50 23.28
CA VAL A 393 -18.14 13.62 24.45
C VAL A 393 -19.61 13.45 24.73
N GLY A 394 -20.15 12.29 24.38
CA GLY A 394 -21.51 11.83 24.39
C GLY A 394 -22.49 12.82 25.04
N GLY A 395 -23.27 13.50 24.19
CA GLY A 395 -24.27 14.45 24.65
C GLY A 395 -25.17 13.82 25.66
N ASP A 396 -25.45 14.58 26.70
CA ASP A 396 -26.46 14.30 27.70
C ASP A 396 -27.72 13.74 27.03
N VAL A 397 -28.02 12.48 27.38
CA VAL A 397 -29.35 11.95 27.12
C VAL A 397 -30.34 12.92 27.78
N PRO A 398 -31.25 13.56 27.04
CA PRO A 398 -32.26 14.37 27.68
C PRO A 398 -33.07 13.47 28.61
N THR A 399 -32.91 13.66 29.88
CA THR A 399 -33.77 13.08 30.90
C THR A 399 -35.04 13.94 30.97
N ASP A 400 -35.84 13.87 29.94
CA ASP A 400 -37.23 14.36 30.01
C ASP A 400 -38.15 13.13 29.94
N PHE A 401 -38.64 12.78 31.13
CA PHE A 401 -39.81 11.95 31.34
C PHE A 401 -41.05 12.85 31.47
#